data_799c95fb05601aea421b14f6a34d7ad7
#
_entry.id   799c95fb05601aea421b14f6a34d7ad7
#
_cell.length_a   1.000
_cell.length_b   1.000
_cell.length_c   1.000
_cell.angle_alpha   90.00
_cell.angle_beta   90.00
_cell.angle_gamma   90.00
#
_symmetry.space_group_name_H-M   'P 1'
#
loop_
_entity.id
_entity.type
_entity.pdbx_description
1 polymer ?
#
loop_
_entity_poly.entity_id
_entity_poly.type
_entity_poly.pdbx_seq_one_letter_code
_entity_poly.pdbx_strand_id
1 'polypeptide(L)'
;MTQGPFLYDDDPAPLHTGTPRNRNGTLLALLGVTVLIAVVMVLGMTLYKGSGEDQSREVAGVFTAALSQGDLETAYGLVCDDVRARVAPDELAERFLQPGTPEVTGSRETEVDGEPAQLVQVRWDDGGEVTTTELTVVPEGGTKVCGTGAAG
;
A
#
# COMPACT_ATOMS: atom_id res chain seq x y z
N MET A 1 27.96 -88.85 11.54
CA MET A 1 27.12 -88.04 10.70
C MET A 1 26.05 -87.42 11.59
N THR A 2 26.27 -86.23 12.08
CA THR A 2 25.34 -85.54 12.99
C THR A 2 24.69 -84.36 12.21
N GLN A 3 23.44 -84.57 11.84
CA GLN A 3 22.62 -83.50 11.34
C GLN A 3 22.27 -82.57 12.53
N GLY A 4 22.69 -81.33 12.43
CA GLY A 4 22.28 -80.31 13.36
C GLY A 4 20.80 -79.95 13.13
N PRO A 5 20.05 -79.70 14.20
CA PRO A 5 18.68 -79.29 14.03
C PRO A 5 18.64 -77.90 13.43
N PHE A 6 18.06 -77.79 12.24
CA PHE A 6 17.59 -76.49 11.77
C PHE A 6 16.43 -76.11 12.67
N LEU A 7 16.67 -75.16 13.57
CA LEU A 7 15.60 -74.47 14.28
C LEU A 7 14.84 -73.65 13.22
N TYR A 8 13.79 -74.24 12.71
CA TYR A 8 12.78 -73.50 12.00
C TYR A 8 11.90 -72.86 13.06
N ASP A 9 11.99 -71.58 13.22
CA ASP A 9 11.08 -70.80 14.03
C ASP A 9 9.77 -70.73 13.30
N ASP A 10 8.82 -71.57 13.71
CA ASP A 10 7.49 -71.71 13.08
C ASP A 10 6.54 -70.53 13.39
N ASP A 11 7.03 -69.52 14.10
CA ASP A 11 6.25 -68.32 14.44
C ASP A 11 7.03 -67.06 14.06
N PRO A 12 7.06 -66.68 12.76
CA PRO A 12 7.69 -65.43 12.35
C PRO A 12 6.93 -64.29 13.01
N ALA A 13 7.61 -63.56 13.93
CA ALA A 13 7.07 -62.37 14.50
C ALA A 13 6.46 -61.45 13.41
N PRO A 14 5.23 -61.00 13.55
CA PRO A 14 4.64 -60.16 12.52
C PRO A 14 5.51 -58.95 12.27
N LEU A 15 5.98 -58.79 11.05
CA LEU A 15 6.64 -57.58 10.60
C LEU A 15 5.81 -56.41 11.09
N HIS A 16 6.39 -55.56 11.92
CA HIS A 16 5.75 -54.31 12.32
C HIS A 16 5.40 -53.52 11.09
N THR A 17 4.22 -53.74 10.55
CA THR A 17 3.58 -52.84 9.61
C THR A 17 3.32 -51.58 10.40
N GLY A 18 4.25 -50.63 10.31
CA GLY A 18 4.06 -49.31 10.93
C GLY A 18 2.69 -48.79 10.57
N THR A 19 2.03 -48.20 11.55
CA THR A 19 0.70 -47.57 11.38
C THR A 19 0.64 -46.86 10.07
N PRO A 20 -0.36 -47.07 9.19
CA PRO A 20 -0.45 -46.45 7.89
C PRO A 20 -0.41 -44.94 8.11
N ARG A 21 0.73 -44.34 7.76
CA ARG A 21 0.90 -42.90 7.83
C ARG A 21 -0.11 -42.28 6.88
N ASN A 22 -1.09 -41.58 7.44
CA ASN A 22 -2.17 -40.98 6.67
C ASN A 22 -1.60 -39.85 5.80
N ARG A 23 -1.00 -40.21 4.65
CA ARG A 23 -0.40 -39.26 3.69
C ARG A 23 -1.42 -38.22 3.23
N ASN A 24 -2.70 -38.56 3.15
CA ASN A 24 -3.74 -37.64 2.77
C ASN A 24 -4.02 -36.58 3.88
N GLY A 25 -3.97 -36.99 5.14
CA GLY A 25 -4.09 -36.03 6.26
C GLY A 25 -2.93 -35.04 6.31
N THR A 26 -1.70 -35.54 6.07
CA THR A 26 -0.52 -34.63 6.04
C THR A 26 -0.55 -33.68 4.84
N LEU A 27 -0.97 -34.16 3.67
CA LEU A 27 -1.14 -33.32 2.46
C LEU A 27 -2.24 -32.26 2.65
N LEU A 28 -3.37 -32.63 3.24
CA LEU A 28 -4.44 -31.70 3.56
C LEU A 28 -4.02 -30.65 4.59
N ALA A 29 -3.24 -31.05 5.60
CA ALA A 29 -2.71 -30.13 6.59
C ALA A 29 -1.73 -29.13 5.97
N LEU A 30 -0.80 -29.60 5.11
CA LEU A 30 0.13 -28.71 4.38
C LEU A 30 -0.61 -27.73 3.46
N LEU A 31 -1.62 -28.22 2.73
CA LEU A 31 -2.43 -27.39 1.85
C LEU A 31 -3.24 -26.35 2.63
N GLY A 32 -3.79 -26.74 3.78
CA GLY A 32 -4.50 -25.84 4.69
C GLY A 32 -3.59 -24.72 5.23
N VAL A 33 -2.36 -25.07 5.63
CA VAL A 33 -1.38 -24.07 6.11
C VAL A 33 -0.96 -23.11 5.02
N THR A 34 -0.70 -23.59 3.79
CA THR A 34 -0.33 -22.71 2.67
C THR A 34 -1.45 -21.75 2.27
N VAL A 35 -2.70 -22.21 2.24
CA VAL A 35 -3.86 -21.36 1.99
C VAL A 35 -4.02 -20.31 3.09
N LEU A 36 -3.86 -20.69 4.35
CA LEU A 36 -3.96 -19.77 5.49
C LEU A 36 -2.88 -18.69 5.42
N ILE A 37 -1.64 -19.06 5.12
CA ILE A 37 -0.54 -18.09 4.94
C ILE A 37 -0.84 -17.13 3.77
N ALA A 38 -1.35 -17.65 2.65
CA ALA A 38 -1.72 -16.82 1.50
C ALA A 38 -2.82 -15.81 1.86
N VAL A 39 -3.86 -16.25 2.58
CA VAL A 39 -4.95 -15.38 3.05
C VAL A 39 -4.42 -14.31 4.01
N VAL A 40 -3.57 -14.69 4.97
CA VAL A 40 -2.96 -13.73 5.92
C VAL A 40 -2.08 -12.72 5.19
N MET A 41 -1.30 -13.14 4.19
CA MET A 41 -0.50 -12.22 3.37
C MET A 41 -1.36 -11.23 2.58
N VAL A 42 -2.43 -11.72 1.94
CA VAL A 42 -3.33 -10.84 1.16
C VAL A 42 -4.04 -9.85 2.09
N LEU A 43 -4.59 -10.31 3.22
CA LEU A 43 -5.21 -9.43 4.21
C LEU A 43 -4.19 -8.46 4.83
N GLY A 44 -2.98 -8.93 5.12
CA GLY A 44 -1.90 -8.09 5.61
C GLY A 44 -1.52 -6.98 4.62
N MET A 45 -1.39 -7.29 3.34
CA MET A 45 -1.09 -6.29 2.30
C MET A 45 -2.21 -5.25 2.14
N THR A 46 -3.48 -5.65 2.24
CA THR A 46 -4.61 -4.70 2.13
C THR A 46 -4.70 -3.78 3.35
N LEU A 47 -4.41 -4.29 4.55
CA LEU A 47 -4.39 -3.50 5.78
C LEU A 47 -3.14 -2.59 5.89
N TYR A 48 -2.00 -3.01 5.28
CA TYR A 48 -0.75 -2.24 5.32
C TYR A 48 -0.69 -1.11 4.28
N LYS A 49 -1.53 -1.18 3.23
CA LYS A 49 -1.58 -0.16 2.17
C LYS A 49 -2.31 1.11 2.57
N GLY A 50 -2.61 1.41 3.80
CA GLY A 50 -3.37 2.58 4.20
C GLY A 50 -4.66 2.78 3.36
N SER A 51 -5.59 3.55 3.83
CA SER A 51 -6.73 3.95 3.00
C SER A 51 -6.24 4.86 1.87
N GLY A 52 -6.94 4.92 0.73
CA GLY A 52 -6.64 5.88 -0.34
C GLY A 52 -6.63 7.32 0.19
N GLU A 53 -7.40 7.59 1.22
CA GLU A 53 -7.43 8.85 1.95
C GLU A 53 -6.09 9.16 2.63
N ASP A 54 -5.53 8.19 3.40
CA ASP A 54 -4.26 8.40 4.11
C ASP A 54 -3.11 8.64 3.14
N GLN A 55 -3.07 7.88 2.03
CA GLN A 55 -2.05 8.07 0.98
C GLN A 55 -2.18 9.44 0.32
N SER A 56 -3.38 9.91 0.05
CA SER A 56 -3.63 11.21 -0.55
C SER A 56 -3.21 12.36 0.36
N ARG A 57 -3.48 12.23 1.66
CA ARG A 57 -3.04 13.22 2.67
C ARG A 57 -1.52 13.24 2.81
N GLU A 58 -0.88 12.08 2.81
CA GLU A 58 0.58 11.97 2.87
C GLU A 58 1.23 12.62 1.65
N VAL A 59 0.77 12.29 0.44
CA VAL A 59 1.29 12.86 -0.80
C VAL A 59 1.07 14.37 -0.87
N ALA A 60 -0.11 14.87 -0.47
CA ALA A 60 -0.37 16.31 -0.40
C ALA A 60 0.57 17.01 0.58
N GLY A 61 0.84 16.39 1.74
CA GLY A 61 1.77 16.91 2.74
C GLY A 61 3.21 16.97 2.22
N VAL A 62 3.69 15.88 1.60
CA VAL A 62 5.04 15.85 1.00
C VAL A 62 5.15 16.85 -0.14
N PHE A 63 4.14 16.96 -1.00
CA PHE A 63 4.11 17.90 -2.13
C PHE A 63 4.20 19.35 -1.67
N THR A 64 3.37 19.77 -0.70
CA THR A 64 3.37 21.14 -0.19
C THR A 64 4.62 21.47 0.59
N ALA A 65 5.17 20.51 1.35
CA ALA A 65 6.43 20.66 2.05
C ALA A 65 7.61 20.81 1.07
N ALA A 66 7.66 20.01 0.01
CA ALA A 66 8.67 20.10 -1.03
C ALA A 66 8.63 21.48 -1.72
N LEU A 67 7.45 21.95 -2.09
CA LEU A 67 7.29 23.29 -2.66
C LEU A 67 7.76 24.40 -1.71
N SER A 68 7.40 24.32 -0.44
CA SER A 68 7.79 25.31 0.58
C SER A 68 9.31 25.34 0.82
N GLN A 69 10.00 24.22 0.60
CA GLN A 69 11.45 24.09 0.71
C GLN A 69 12.19 24.39 -0.59
N GLY A 70 11.47 24.64 -1.68
CA GLY A 70 12.05 24.85 -3.01
C GLY A 70 12.57 23.56 -3.67
N ASP A 71 12.19 22.39 -3.17
CA ASP A 71 12.49 21.09 -3.77
C ASP A 71 11.51 20.81 -4.92
N LEU A 72 11.76 21.49 -6.04
CA LEU A 72 10.91 21.41 -7.23
C LEU A 72 10.99 20.04 -7.89
N GLU A 73 12.09 19.32 -7.75
CA GLU A 73 12.25 17.99 -8.35
C GLU A 73 11.30 16.98 -7.68
N THR A 74 11.31 16.95 -6.34
CA THR A 74 10.38 16.11 -5.57
C THR A 74 8.94 16.50 -5.85
N ALA A 75 8.59 17.77 -5.80
CA ALA A 75 7.26 18.26 -6.08
C ALA A 75 6.79 17.86 -7.50
N TYR A 76 7.65 18.05 -8.51
CA TYR A 76 7.34 17.68 -9.90
C TYR A 76 7.16 16.18 -10.09
N GLY A 77 7.84 15.36 -9.29
CA GLY A 77 7.65 13.91 -9.24
C GLY A 77 6.25 13.48 -8.73
N LEU A 78 5.59 14.34 -7.95
CA LEU A 78 4.30 14.05 -7.32
C LEU A 78 3.09 14.58 -8.09
N VAL A 79 3.26 15.36 -9.16
CA VAL A 79 2.13 15.81 -9.97
C VAL A 79 1.79 14.81 -11.08
N CYS A 80 0.53 14.80 -11.50
CA CYS A 80 0.03 13.94 -12.58
C CYS A 80 0.57 14.36 -13.96
N ASP A 81 0.44 13.48 -14.95
CA ASP A 81 0.99 13.70 -16.29
C ASP A 81 0.36 14.90 -16.98
N ASP A 82 -0.90 15.15 -16.72
CA ASP A 82 -1.65 16.30 -17.24
C ASP A 82 -1.10 17.65 -16.74
N VAL A 83 -0.68 17.72 -15.49
CA VAL A 83 0.00 18.89 -14.91
C VAL A 83 1.40 19.02 -15.51
N ARG A 84 2.16 17.92 -15.59
CA ARG A 84 3.50 17.93 -16.19
C ARG A 84 3.52 18.38 -17.64
N ALA A 85 2.47 18.06 -18.38
CA ALA A 85 2.36 18.47 -19.79
C ALA A 85 2.14 19.98 -19.96
N ARG A 86 1.66 20.68 -18.93
CA ARG A 86 1.23 22.08 -19.01
C ARG A 86 2.00 23.05 -18.12
N VAL A 87 2.69 22.55 -17.10
CA VAL A 87 3.35 23.36 -16.07
C VAL A 87 4.81 22.92 -15.96
N ALA A 88 5.73 23.85 -16.15
CA ALA A 88 7.14 23.60 -15.96
C ALA A 88 7.48 23.48 -14.44
N PRO A 89 8.58 22.80 -14.05
CA PRO A 89 8.92 22.62 -12.63
C PRO A 89 9.04 23.95 -11.86
N ASP A 90 9.58 24.98 -12.47
CA ASP A 90 9.77 26.31 -11.88
C ASP A 90 8.45 27.10 -11.73
N GLU A 91 7.41 26.75 -12.47
CA GLU A 91 6.09 27.35 -12.39
C GLU A 91 5.19 26.70 -11.32
N LEU A 92 5.59 25.54 -10.77
CA LEU A 92 4.78 24.82 -9.77
C LEU A 92 4.53 25.64 -8.50
N ALA A 93 5.56 26.33 -8.03
CA ALA A 93 5.44 27.15 -6.84
C ALA A 93 4.43 28.28 -7.04
N GLU A 94 4.45 28.96 -8.17
CA GLU A 94 3.50 30.03 -8.48
C GLU A 94 2.05 29.53 -8.53
N ARG A 95 1.85 28.30 -8.96
CA ARG A 95 0.52 27.72 -9.13
C ARG A 95 -0.06 27.10 -7.87
N PHE A 96 0.76 26.47 -7.06
CA PHE A 96 0.30 25.62 -5.94
C PHE A 96 0.69 26.14 -4.55
N LEU A 97 1.75 26.97 -4.45
CA LEU A 97 2.21 27.49 -3.17
C LEU A 97 1.37 28.69 -2.74
N GLN A 98 1.02 28.74 -1.45
CA GLN A 98 0.47 29.93 -0.82
C GLN A 98 1.45 30.44 0.24
N PRO A 99 1.34 31.73 0.64
CA PRO A 99 2.12 32.24 1.76
C PRO A 99 1.84 31.47 3.05
N GLY A 100 2.90 31.25 3.83
CA GLY A 100 2.82 30.61 5.14
C GLY A 100 3.23 29.15 5.18
N THR A 101 2.99 28.52 6.32
CA THR A 101 3.32 27.14 6.58
C THR A 101 2.14 26.23 6.23
N PRO A 102 2.32 25.21 5.35
CA PRO A 102 1.26 24.30 4.97
C PRO A 102 0.99 23.24 6.05
N GLU A 103 -0.29 22.98 6.28
CA GLU A 103 -0.78 21.92 7.15
C GLU A 103 -1.94 21.19 6.46
N VAL A 104 -1.87 19.88 6.30
CA VAL A 104 -2.98 19.08 5.82
C VAL A 104 -4.00 18.91 6.92
N THR A 105 -5.21 19.45 6.73
CA THR A 105 -6.24 19.46 7.76
C THR A 105 -7.36 18.44 7.55
N GLY A 106 -7.57 17.99 6.31
CA GLY A 106 -8.62 17.03 6.00
C GLY A 106 -8.56 16.52 4.57
N SER A 107 -9.43 15.58 4.27
CA SER A 107 -9.65 15.07 2.91
C SER A 107 -11.09 14.63 2.75
N ARG A 108 -11.58 14.62 1.52
CA ARG A 108 -12.90 14.12 1.15
C ARG A 108 -12.85 13.44 -0.21
N GLU A 109 -13.64 12.40 -0.36
CA GLU A 109 -13.79 11.71 -1.64
C GLU A 109 -14.49 12.61 -2.67
N THR A 110 -14.05 12.50 -3.92
CA THR A 110 -14.63 13.13 -5.09
C THR A 110 -14.40 12.26 -6.32
N GLU A 111 -14.88 12.72 -7.45
CA GLU A 111 -14.62 12.10 -8.74
C GLU A 111 -14.07 13.15 -9.70
N VAL A 112 -13.09 12.75 -10.51
CA VAL A 112 -12.55 13.53 -11.60
C VAL A 112 -12.63 12.68 -12.86
N ASP A 113 -13.33 13.15 -13.87
CA ASP A 113 -13.55 12.44 -15.15
C ASP A 113 -14.15 11.02 -14.99
N GLY A 114 -14.92 10.79 -13.91
CA GLY A 114 -15.53 9.51 -13.59
C GLY A 114 -14.61 8.53 -12.85
N GLU A 115 -13.42 8.97 -12.47
CA GLU A 115 -12.49 8.21 -11.65
C GLU A 115 -12.49 8.70 -10.19
N PRO A 116 -12.33 7.80 -9.21
CA PRO A 116 -12.27 8.20 -7.81
C PRO A 116 -11.05 9.08 -7.55
N ALA A 117 -11.25 10.17 -6.86
CA ALA A 117 -10.23 11.13 -6.46
C ALA A 117 -10.42 11.58 -5.01
N GLN A 118 -9.44 12.26 -4.47
CA GLN A 118 -9.50 12.88 -3.14
C GLN A 118 -9.27 14.38 -3.25
N LEU A 119 -10.10 15.17 -2.59
CA LEU A 119 -9.84 16.58 -2.34
C LEU A 119 -9.21 16.72 -0.96
N VAL A 120 -7.94 17.09 -0.94
CA VAL A 120 -7.16 17.24 0.30
C VAL A 120 -7.08 18.72 0.65
N GLN A 121 -7.57 19.07 1.86
CA GLN A 121 -7.52 20.42 2.37
C GLN A 121 -6.15 20.75 2.96
N VAL A 122 -5.55 21.84 2.51
CA VAL A 122 -4.30 22.37 3.02
C VAL A 122 -4.55 23.78 3.57
N ARG A 123 -4.27 23.95 4.84
CA ARG A 123 -4.29 25.21 5.55
C ARG A 123 -2.89 25.84 5.51
N TRP A 124 -2.83 27.10 5.18
CA TRP A 124 -1.60 27.90 5.14
C TRP A 124 -1.67 28.96 6.22
N ASP A 125 -0.70 29.01 7.11
CA ASP A 125 -0.64 29.96 8.21
C ASP A 125 0.56 30.89 8.01
N ASP A 126 0.27 32.15 7.69
CA ASP A 126 1.26 33.21 7.51
C ASP A 126 1.16 34.24 8.64
N GLY A 127 1.60 33.82 9.84
CA GLY A 127 1.70 34.73 10.99
C GLY A 127 0.35 35.27 11.50
N GLY A 128 -0.75 34.51 11.29
CA GLY A 128 -2.10 34.85 11.73
C GLY A 128 -3.08 35.06 10.57
N GLU A 129 -2.62 35.23 9.37
CA GLU A 129 -3.46 35.11 8.17
C GLU A 129 -3.55 33.64 7.74
N VAL A 130 -4.77 33.13 7.66
CA VAL A 130 -5.00 31.74 7.31
C VAL A 130 -5.71 31.64 5.97
N THR A 131 -5.06 30.97 5.03
CA THR A 131 -5.64 30.62 3.73
C THR A 131 -5.86 29.10 3.67
N THR A 132 -6.96 28.65 3.07
CA THR A 132 -7.22 27.23 2.85
C THR A 132 -7.38 26.96 1.37
N THR A 133 -6.65 25.97 0.89
CA THR A 133 -6.74 25.47 -0.50
C THR A 133 -7.12 24.00 -0.50
N GLU A 134 -7.64 23.51 -1.62
CA GLU A 134 -7.91 22.11 -1.85
C GLU A 134 -7.00 21.60 -2.97
N LEU A 135 -6.32 20.49 -2.72
CA LEU A 135 -5.54 19.78 -3.73
C LEU A 135 -6.35 18.60 -4.22
N THR A 136 -6.49 18.49 -5.54
CA THR A 136 -7.07 17.31 -6.18
C THR A 136 -6.00 16.24 -6.32
N VAL A 137 -6.21 15.09 -5.71
CA VAL A 137 -5.29 13.97 -5.69
C VAL A 137 -5.96 12.75 -6.33
N VAL A 138 -5.31 12.16 -7.31
CA VAL A 138 -5.83 11.01 -8.06
C VAL A 138 -4.86 9.82 -8.01
N PRO A 139 -5.35 8.58 -8.14
CA PRO A 139 -4.52 7.37 -8.21
C PRO A 139 -4.03 7.12 -9.66
N GLU A 140 -3.07 7.90 -10.15
CA GLU A 140 -2.51 7.79 -11.51
C GLU A 140 -1.10 7.18 -11.46
N GLY A 141 -1.00 5.86 -11.66
CA GLY A 141 0.29 5.15 -11.56
C GLY A 141 0.97 5.28 -10.18
N GLY A 142 0.18 5.62 -9.18
CA GLY A 142 0.50 6.02 -7.82
C GLY A 142 -0.41 7.17 -7.42
N THR A 143 -0.25 7.71 -6.23
CA THR A 143 -1.03 8.85 -5.76
C THR A 143 -0.38 10.16 -6.26
N LYS A 144 -1.11 10.98 -7.02
CA LYS A 144 -0.61 12.19 -7.71
C LYS A 144 -1.48 13.40 -7.47
N VAL A 145 -0.86 14.59 -7.41
CA VAL A 145 -1.55 15.88 -7.32
C VAL A 145 -1.86 16.39 -8.73
N CYS A 146 -3.14 16.58 -9.06
CA CYS A 146 -3.60 16.97 -10.39
C CYS A 146 -4.20 18.37 -10.48
N GLY A 147 -4.46 19.01 -9.35
CA GLY A 147 -5.05 20.34 -9.36
C GLY A 147 -5.04 21.02 -8.01
N THR A 148 -5.35 22.30 -8.02
CA THR A 148 -5.57 23.10 -6.82
C THR A 148 -6.77 24.01 -7.04
N GLY A 149 -7.50 24.29 -5.96
CA GLY A 149 -8.64 25.18 -5.93
C GLY A 149 -8.75 25.89 -4.59
N ALA A 150 -9.57 26.93 -4.52
CA ALA A 150 -9.94 27.51 -3.24
C ALA A 150 -10.87 26.55 -2.49
N ALA A 151 -10.68 26.41 -1.19
CA ALA A 151 -11.63 25.67 -0.37
C ALA A 151 -12.97 26.45 -0.32
N GLY A 152 -14.06 25.75 -0.68
CA GLY A 152 -15.41 26.30 -0.71
C GLY A 152 -16.05 26.35 0.69
#